data_1055538dfc04390682da2ccf9c4b4e48
#
_entry.id   1055538dfc04390682da2ccf9c4b4e48
#
_cell.length_a   1.000
_cell.length_b   1.000
_cell.length_c   1.000
_cell.angle_alpha   90.00
_cell.angle_beta   90.00
_cell.angle_gamma   90.00
#
_symmetry.space_group_name_H-M   'P 1'
#
loop_
_entity.id
_entity.type
_entity.pdbx_description
1 polymer ?
#
loop_
_entity_poly.entity_id
_entity_poly.type
_entity_poly.pdbx_seq_one_letter_code
_entity_poly.pdbx_strand_id
1 'polypeptide(L)'
;FNLISFKTAVENVELPLFYQGVSRKKRHQMAMEYLDKLGLADWAEHYPNELSGGQKQRVAIARALITRPQIILADEPTGALDSKTSVEVMQLLKQLNQEEGMTIVVVTHESGVANETNKIVHIKDGIIGQIEENLNHDASPFGSGGLMK
;
A
#
# COMPACT_ATOMS: atom_id res chain seq x y z
N PHE A 1 -5.72 -4.51 8.47
CA PHE A 1 -4.59 -3.53 8.47
C PHE A 1 -3.47 -3.92 9.44
N ASN A 2 -3.75 -4.74 10.44
CA ASN A 2 -2.78 -5.20 11.45
C ASN A 2 -1.92 -4.09 12.07
N LEU A 3 -2.52 -2.90 12.27
CA LEU A 3 -1.88 -1.82 12.99
C LEU A 3 -1.94 -2.10 14.50
N ILE A 4 -0.89 -1.70 15.21
CA ILE A 4 -0.86 -1.79 16.67
C ILE A 4 -1.75 -0.70 17.25
N SER A 5 -2.85 -1.09 17.88
CA SER A 5 -3.94 -0.20 18.28
C SER A 5 -3.58 0.88 19.31
N PHE A 6 -2.58 0.59 20.16
CA PHE A 6 -2.07 1.52 21.19
C PHE A 6 -0.85 2.34 20.76
N LYS A 7 -0.50 2.31 19.47
CA LYS A 7 0.55 3.12 18.84
C LYS A 7 -0.06 4.06 17.83
N THR A 8 0.49 5.28 17.75
CA THR A 8 0.07 6.26 16.74
C THR A 8 0.45 5.79 15.33
N ALA A 9 -0.01 6.51 14.30
CA ALA A 9 0.34 6.23 12.92
C ALA A 9 1.85 6.26 12.71
N VAL A 10 2.53 7.30 13.17
CA VAL A 10 3.99 7.43 13.06
C VAL A 10 4.72 6.32 13.80
N GLU A 11 4.31 5.97 15.00
CA GLU A 11 4.90 4.86 15.76
C GLU A 11 4.70 3.49 15.10
N ASN A 12 3.57 3.27 14.42
CA ASN A 12 3.35 2.07 13.61
C ASN A 12 4.33 2.00 12.44
N VAL A 13 4.54 3.12 11.75
CA VAL A 13 5.48 3.21 10.61
C VAL A 13 6.93 3.05 11.06
N GLU A 14 7.30 3.59 12.24
CA GLU A 14 8.65 3.46 12.80
C GLU A 14 9.06 2.03 13.17
N LEU A 15 8.09 1.16 13.40
CA LEU A 15 8.30 -0.15 14.03
C LEU A 15 9.36 -1.03 13.34
N PRO A 16 9.38 -1.19 12.02
CA PRO A 16 10.43 -1.98 11.36
C PRO A 16 11.84 -1.43 11.61
N LEU A 17 12.00 -0.12 11.60
CA LEU A 17 13.29 0.53 11.85
C LEU A 17 13.73 0.42 13.31
N PHE A 18 12.79 0.35 14.25
CA PHE A 18 13.09 0.06 15.65
C PHE A 18 13.78 -1.31 15.78
N TYR A 19 13.25 -2.34 15.14
CA TYR A 19 13.86 -3.66 15.15
C TYR A 19 15.19 -3.74 14.41
N GLN A 20 15.44 -2.84 13.45
CA GLN A 20 16.72 -2.70 12.78
C GLN A 20 17.75 -1.89 13.60
N GLY A 21 17.42 -1.45 14.82
CA GLY A 21 18.32 -0.69 15.68
C GLY A 21 18.54 0.76 15.26
N VAL A 22 17.68 1.31 14.38
CA VAL A 22 17.78 2.72 13.95
C VAL A 22 17.42 3.64 15.12
N SER A 23 18.22 4.68 15.35
CA SER A 23 17.98 5.64 16.45
C SER A 23 16.61 6.30 16.35
N ARG A 24 16.01 6.65 17.51
CA ARG A 24 14.66 7.24 17.59
C ARG A 24 14.49 8.46 16.70
N LYS A 25 15.46 9.38 16.74
CA LYS A 25 15.42 10.61 15.94
C LYS A 25 15.36 10.30 14.43
N LYS A 26 16.21 9.39 13.96
CA LYS A 26 16.31 9.03 12.54
C LYS A 26 15.07 8.28 12.06
N ARG A 27 14.57 7.27 12.81
CA ARG A 27 13.38 6.52 12.39
C ARG A 27 12.13 7.40 12.40
N HIS A 28 12.00 8.33 13.37
CA HIS A 28 10.90 9.28 13.42
C HIS A 28 10.90 10.19 12.19
N GLN A 29 12.03 10.78 11.84
CA GLN A 29 12.17 11.60 10.64
C GLN A 29 11.76 10.80 9.38
N MET A 30 12.29 9.58 9.21
CA MET A 30 11.95 8.73 8.06
C MET A 30 10.46 8.39 8.03
N ALA A 31 9.86 8.07 9.17
CA ALA A 31 8.43 7.75 9.25
C ALA A 31 7.55 8.95 8.85
N MET A 32 7.90 10.16 9.30
CA MET A 32 7.21 11.38 8.90
C MET A 32 7.33 11.66 7.40
N GLU A 33 8.52 11.44 6.80
CA GLU A 33 8.71 11.57 5.35
C GLU A 33 7.82 10.61 4.55
N TYR A 34 7.66 9.35 4.98
CA TYR A 34 6.76 8.39 4.33
C TYR A 34 5.29 8.72 4.55
N LEU A 35 4.89 9.18 5.74
CA LEU A 35 3.52 9.62 6.00
C LEU A 35 3.16 10.85 5.15
N ASP A 36 4.08 11.81 5.02
CA ASP A 36 3.89 12.99 4.18
C ASP A 36 3.70 12.61 2.70
N LYS A 37 4.56 11.75 2.16
CA LYS A 37 4.43 11.21 0.78
C LYS A 37 3.07 10.55 0.52
N LEU A 38 2.47 9.96 1.54
CA LEU A 38 1.17 9.28 1.45
C LEU A 38 -0.01 10.16 1.87
N GLY A 39 0.21 11.47 2.08
CA GLY A 39 -0.81 12.44 2.45
C GLY A 39 -1.35 12.24 3.87
N LEU A 40 -0.51 11.76 4.79
CA LEU A 40 -0.89 11.46 6.17
C LEU A 40 -0.10 12.25 7.23
N ALA A 41 0.62 13.31 6.84
CA ALA A 41 1.44 14.10 7.77
C ALA A 41 0.60 14.61 8.95
N ASP A 42 -0.59 15.16 8.68
CA ASP A 42 -1.49 15.69 9.71
C ASP A 42 -2.11 14.60 10.62
N TRP A 43 -2.02 13.34 10.19
CA TRP A 43 -2.56 12.17 10.90
C TRP A 43 -1.51 11.37 11.66
N ALA A 44 -0.25 11.84 11.65
CA ALA A 44 0.89 11.10 12.19
C ALA A 44 0.70 10.70 13.67
N GLU A 45 0.15 11.59 14.48
CA GLU A 45 -0.06 11.41 15.93
C GLU A 45 -1.40 10.75 16.27
N HIS A 46 -2.24 10.40 15.28
CA HIS A 46 -3.53 9.74 15.52
C HIS A 46 -3.36 8.23 15.74
N TYR A 47 -4.22 7.69 16.58
CA TYR A 47 -4.30 6.25 16.81
C TYR A 47 -5.16 5.56 15.73
N PRO A 48 -4.98 4.25 15.50
CA PRO A 48 -5.74 3.53 14.47
C PRO A 48 -7.26 3.66 14.58
N ASN A 49 -7.84 3.77 15.76
CA ASN A 49 -9.28 3.96 15.95
C ASN A 49 -9.78 5.35 15.52
N GLU A 50 -8.89 6.31 15.33
CA GLU A 50 -9.20 7.67 14.87
C GLU A 50 -9.04 7.83 13.35
N LEU A 51 -8.56 6.80 12.67
CA LEU A 51 -8.28 6.80 11.23
C LEU A 51 -9.39 6.11 10.44
N SER A 52 -9.68 6.64 9.24
CA SER A 52 -10.52 5.94 8.26
C SER A 52 -9.87 4.65 7.77
N GLY A 53 -10.65 3.76 7.12
CA GLY A 53 -10.11 2.53 6.53
C GLY A 53 -8.96 2.77 5.55
N GLY A 54 -9.13 3.75 4.65
CA GLY A 54 -8.09 4.14 3.69
C GLY A 54 -6.84 4.74 4.33
N GLN A 55 -7.01 5.54 5.39
CA GLN A 55 -5.88 6.06 6.15
C GLN A 55 -5.11 4.94 6.85
N LYS A 56 -5.81 3.98 7.48
CA LYS A 56 -5.19 2.78 8.06
C LYS A 56 -4.39 2.00 7.03
N GLN A 57 -4.96 1.81 5.84
CA GLN A 57 -4.28 1.10 4.77
C GLN A 57 -3.01 1.84 4.30
N ARG A 58 -3.07 3.15 4.14
CA ARG A 58 -1.90 3.97 3.80
C ARG A 58 -0.83 3.94 4.90
N VAL A 59 -1.20 3.93 6.17
CA VAL A 59 -0.25 3.72 7.30
C VAL A 59 0.42 2.35 7.19
N ALA A 60 -0.35 1.28 6.89
CA ALA A 60 0.20 -0.06 6.71
C ALA A 60 1.17 -0.13 5.51
N ILE A 61 0.84 0.56 4.41
CA ILE A 61 1.74 0.71 3.24
C ILE A 61 3.00 1.48 3.63
N ALA A 62 2.90 2.62 4.32
CA ALA A 62 4.05 3.39 4.79
C ALA A 62 4.98 2.53 5.65
N ARG A 63 4.41 1.73 6.56
CA ARG A 63 5.16 0.79 7.39
C ARG A 63 5.89 -0.27 6.56
N ALA A 64 5.28 -0.78 5.51
CA ALA A 64 5.92 -1.72 4.61
C ALA A 64 7.07 -1.08 3.81
N LEU A 65 6.88 0.18 3.37
CA LEU A 65 7.84 0.90 2.52
C LEU A 65 9.08 1.42 3.25
N ILE A 66 8.99 1.69 4.55
CA ILE A 66 10.06 2.39 5.29
C ILE A 66 11.39 1.65 5.29
N THR A 67 11.37 0.33 5.12
CA THR A 67 12.56 -0.51 4.98
C THR A 67 13.11 -0.56 3.55
N ARG A 68 12.47 0.12 2.60
CA ARG A 68 12.80 0.12 1.17
C ARG A 68 12.90 -1.30 0.59
N PRO A 69 11.83 -2.08 0.67
CA PRO A 69 11.83 -3.46 0.17
C PRO A 69 11.87 -3.48 -1.35
N GLN A 70 12.35 -4.58 -1.93
CA GLN A 70 12.28 -4.81 -3.37
C GLN A 70 10.93 -5.41 -3.79
N ILE A 71 10.24 -6.06 -2.86
CA ILE A 71 8.96 -6.75 -3.08
C ILE A 71 7.98 -6.37 -1.98
N ILE A 72 6.75 -6.04 -2.35
CA ILE A 72 5.60 -5.90 -1.44
C ILE A 72 4.63 -7.05 -1.71
N LEU A 73 4.19 -7.70 -0.63
CA LEU A 73 3.11 -8.68 -0.67
C LEU A 73 1.85 -8.01 -0.09
N ALA A 74 0.82 -7.87 -0.90
CA ALA A 74 -0.45 -7.28 -0.52
C ALA A 74 -1.56 -8.34 -0.58
N ASP A 75 -2.03 -8.77 0.58
CA ASP A 75 -3.11 -9.74 0.73
C ASP A 75 -4.43 -8.98 0.93
N GLU A 76 -5.35 -9.10 -0.03
CA GLU A 76 -6.65 -8.40 -0.07
C GLU A 76 -6.54 -6.91 0.28
N PRO A 77 -5.70 -6.12 -0.44
CA PRO A 77 -5.38 -4.75 -0.02
C PRO A 77 -6.57 -3.80 -0.01
N THR A 78 -7.67 -4.17 -0.65
CA THR A 78 -8.91 -3.38 -0.80
C THR A 78 -10.12 -3.98 -0.10
N GLY A 79 -10.04 -5.20 0.40
CA GLY A 79 -11.18 -5.99 0.88
C GLY A 79 -11.99 -5.38 2.05
N ALA A 80 -11.42 -4.41 2.78
CA ALA A 80 -12.09 -3.72 3.89
C ALA A 80 -12.40 -2.24 3.56
N LEU A 81 -12.33 -1.84 2.29
CA LEU A 81 -12.46 -0.45 1.84
C LEU A 81 -13.70 -0.26 0.97
N ASP A 82 -14.23 0.97 0.97
CA ASP A 82 -15.23 1.36 -0.02
C ASP A 82 -14.60 1.50 -1.42
N SER A 83 -15.44 1.47 -2.46
CA SER A 83 -14.98 1.44 -3.86
C SER A 83 -14.07 2.61 -4.23
N LYS A 84 -14.32 3.82 -3.72
CA LYS A 84 -13.50 4.99 -4.01
C LYS A 84 -12.11 4.84 -3.39
N THR A 85 -12.07 4.49 -2.13
CA THR A 85 -10.82 4.29 -1.39
C THR A 85 -10.01 3.12 -1.94
N SER A 86 -10.69 2.05 -2.41
CA SER A 86 -10.06 0.91 -3.09
C SER A 86 -9.29 1.36 -4.34
N VAL A 87 -9.90 2.21 -5.17
CA VAL A 87 -9.25 2.78 -6.36
C VAL A 87 -8.01 3.59 -5.96
N GLU A 88 -8.11 4.44 -4.94
CA GLU A 88 -6.98 5.27 -4.47
C GLU A 88 -5.80 4.40 -3.98
N VAL A 89 -6.08 3.32 -3.28
CA VAL A 89 -5.05 2.38 -2.80
C VAL A 89 -4.40 1.63 -3.97
N MET A 90 -5.18 1.16 -4.94
CA MET A 90 -4.63 0.50 -6.12
C MET A 90 -3.79 1.44 -6.98
N GLN A 91 -4.21 2.69 -7.16
CA GLN A 91 -3.43 3.71 -7.85
C GLN A 91 -2.10 3.98 -7.15
N LEU A 92 -2.10 4.06 -5.81
CA LEU A 92 -0.87 4.20 -5.02
C LEU A 92 0.09 3.03 -5.24
N LEU A 93 -0.40 1.79 -5.19
CA LEU A 93 0.42 0.60 -5.44
C LEU A 93 0.98 0.60 -6.87
N LYS A 94 0.18 0.97 -7.86
CA LYS A 94 0.61 1.10 -9.25
C LYS A 94 1.70 2.15 -9.43
N GLN A 95 1.55 3.30 -8.78
CA GLN A 95 2.55 4.38 -8.79
C GLN A 95 3.88 3.91 -8.18
N LEU A 96 3.86 3.22 -7.05
CA LEU A 96 5.05 2.65 -6.43
C LEU A 96 5.76 1.63 -7.35
N ASN A 97 5.00 0.82 -8.08
CA ASN A 97 5.57 -0.10 -9.06
C ASN A 97 6.24 0.62 -10.22
N GLN A 98 5.58 1.64 -10.79
CA GLN A 98 6.04 2.35 -11.99
C GLN A 98 7.19 3.33 -11.70
N GLU A 99 7.09 4.11 -10.62
CA GLU A 99 8.05 5.18 -10.32
C GLU A 99 9.25 4.69 -9.51
N GLU A 100 9.04 3.77 -8.60
CA GLU A 100 10.11 3.26 -7.72
C GLU A 100 10.66 1.89 -8.17
N GLY A 101 10.12 1.30 -9.25
CA GLY A 101 10.57 0.01 -9.80
C GLY A 101 10.31 -1.18 -8.85
N MET A 102 9.38 -1.01 -7.92
CA MET A 102 9.10 -1.99 -6.88
C MET A 102 8.24 -3.14 -7.41
N THR A 103 8.57 -4.38 -7.09
CA THR A 103 7.71 -5.52 -7.40
C THR A 103 6.57 -5.61 -6.39
N ILE A 104 5.32 -5.63 -6.88
CA ILE A 104 4.14 -5.76 -6.03
C ILE A 104 3.39 -7.02 -6.41
N VAL A 105 3.17 -7.89 -5.44
CA VAL A 105 2.37 -9.10 -5.57
C VAL A 105 1.07 -8.88 -4.81
N VAL A 106 -0.06 -8.87 -5.53
CA VAL A 106 -1.39 -8.72 -4.95
C VAL A 106 -2.09 -10.07 -4.94
N VAL A 107 -2.55 -10.50 -3.78
CA VAL A 107 -3.44 -11.65 -3.64
C VAL A 107 -4.87 -11.12 -3.49
N THR A 108 -5.77 -11.53 -4.36
CA THR A 108 -7.17 -11.12 -4.33
C THR A 108 -8.09 -12.13 -5.00
N HIS A 109 -9.34 -12.14 -4.61
CA HIS A 109 -10.41 -12.85 -5.29
C HIS A 109 -11.29 -11.91 -6.13
N GLU A 110 -11.01 -10.61 -6.13
CA GLU A 110 -11.73 -9.60 -6.90
C GLU A 110 -11.13 -9.44 -8.30
N SER A 111 -11.89 -9.77 -9.34
CA SER A 111 -11.46 -9.63 -10.74
C SER A 111 -11.11 -8.17 -11.09
N GLY A 112 -11.83 -7.20 -10.51
CA GLY A 112 -11.55 -5.77 -10.71
C GLY A 112 -10.15 -5.39 -10.26
N VAL A 113 -9.73 -5.86 -9.08
CA VAL A 113 -8.39 -5.62 -8.54
C VAL A 113 -7.32 -6.36 -9.36
N ALA A 114 -7.58 -7.62 -9.74
CA ALA A 114 -6.67 -8.40 -10.56
C ALA A 114 -6.39 -7.73 -11.91
N ASN A 115 -7.42 -7.15 -12.55
CA ASN A 115 -7.30 -6.47 -13.84
C ASN A 115 -6.48 -5.17 -13.79
N GLU A 116 -6.20 -4.63 -12.61
CA GLU A 116 -5.30 -3.47 -12.42
C GLU A 116 -3.81 -3.86 -12.39
N THR A 117 -3.50 -5.14 -12.50
CA THR A 117 -2.11 -5.65 -12.46
C THR A 117 -1.60 -6.02 -13.86
N ASN A 118 -0.27 -6.02 -14.05
CA ASN A 118 0.39 -6.35 -15.32
C ASN A 118 0.28 -7.83 -15.67
N LYS A 119 0.22 -8.70 -14.65
CA LYS A 119 0.20 -10.15 -14.80
C LYS A 119 -0.73 -10.77 -13.77
N ILE A 120 -1.57 -11.68 -14.22
CA ILE A 120 -2.50 -12.41 -13.36
C ILE A 120 -2.09 -13.89 -13.34
N VAL A 121 -1.93 -14.44 -12.15
CA VAL A 121 -1.65 -15.86 -11.93
C VAL A 121 -2.85 -16.49 -11.25
N HIS A 122 -3.56 -17.37 -11.97
CA HIS A 122 -4.70 -18.09 -11.42
C HIS A 122 -4.23 -19.31 -10.64
N ILE A 123 -4.60 -19.38 -9.36
CA ILE A 123 -4.26 -20.49 -8.47
C ILE A 123 -5.56 -21.17 -8.05
N LYS A 124 -5.63 -22.49 -8.25
CA LYS A 124 -6.73 -23.34 -7.79
C LYS A 124 -6.18 -24.59 -7.12
N ASP A 125 -6.68 -24.90 -5.94
CA ASP A 125 -6.25 -26.08 -5.16
C ASP A 125 -4.72 -26.18 -4.97
N GLY A 126 -4.03 -25.04 -4.81
CA GLY A 126 -2.58 -24.94 -4.65
C GLY A 126 -1.78 -25.12 -5.95
N ILE A 127 -2.45 -25.20 -7.11
CA ILE A 127 -1.81 -25.41 -8.42
C ILE A 127 -1.99 -24.15 -9.27
N ILE A 128 -0.92 -23.75 -9.97
CA ILE A 128 -0.99 -22.69 -10.98
C ILE A 128 -1.69 -23.26 -12.21
N GLY A 129 -2.89 -22.72 -12.52
CA GLY A 129 -3.71 -23.12 -13.68
C GLY A 129 -3.35 -22.34 -14.92
N GLN A 130 -3.42 -21.02 -14.87
CA GLN A 130 -3.23 -20.12 -16.01
C GLN A 130 -2.42 -18.89 -15.58
N ILE A 131 -1.63 -18.36 -16.50
CA ILE A 131 -0.93 -17.08 -16.35
C ILE A 131 -1.35 -16.20 -17.52
N GLU A 132 -1.88 -15.01 -17.21
CA GLU A 132 -2.30 -14.01 -18.18
C GLU A 132 -1.43 -12.76 -18.07
N GLU A 133 -1.01 -12.23 -19.20
CA GLU A 133 -0.39 -10.90 -19.29
C GLU A 133 -1.45 -9.87 -19.63
N ASN A 134 -1.63 -8.88 -18.77
CA ASN A 134 -2.60 -7.83 -18.96
C ASN A 134 -1.97 -6.66 -19.73
N LEU A 135 -2.03 -6.71 -21.06
CA LEU A 135 -1.48 -5.68 -21.94
C LEU A 135 -2.24 -4.34 -21.87
N ASN A 136 -3.42 -4.31 -21.27
CA ASN A 136 -4.29 -3.13 -21.20
C ASN A 136 -4.27 -2.45 -19.82
N HIS A 137 -3.37 -2.81 -18.93
CA HIS A 137 -3.33 -2.25 -17.58
C HIS A 137 -3.08 -0.73 -17.56
N ASP A 138 -2.48 -0.15 -18.63
CA ASP A 138 -2.27 1.29 -18.78
C ASP A 138 -3.53 2.03 -19.24
N ALA A 139 -4.51 1.32 -19.78
CA ALA A 139 -5.81 1.86 -20.16
C ALA A 139 -6.78 1.78 -18.95
N SER A 140 -6.46 2.46 -17.85
CA SER A 140 -7.37 2.55 -16.71
C SER A 140 -8.68 3.21 -17.15
N PRO A 141 -9.86 2.61 -16.86
CA PRO A 141 -11.14 3.26 -17.09
C PRO A 141 -11.36 4.50 -16.21
N PHE A 142 -10.47 4.75 -15.27
CA PHE A 142 -10.49 5.92 -14.39
C PHE A 142 -9.47 6.93 -14.91
N GLY A 143 -9.96 7.81 -15.81
CA GLY A 143 -9.19 8.80 -16.54
C GLY A 143 -8.14 9.56 -15.72
N SER A 144 -7.10 9.95 -16.42
CA SER A 144 -6.02 10.85 -16.01
C SER A 144 -6.54 12.15 -15.38
N GLY A 145 -6.91 12.09 -14.12
CA GLY A 145 -7.14 13.26 -13.27
C GLY A 145 -5.80 13.68 -12.68
N GLY A 146 -5.12 14.61 -13.36
CA GLY A 146 -3.87 15.17 -12.88
C GLY A 146 -4.03 15.70 -11.46
N LEU A 147 -3.12 15.32 -10.59
CA LEU A 147 -2.90 15.98 -9.33
C LEU A 147 -2.50 17.43 -9.64
N MET A 148 -3.40 18.37 -9.33
CA MET A 148 -3.05 19.78 -9.31
C MET A 148 -1.99 20.02 -8.24
N LYS A 149 -1.06 20.87 -8.62
CA LYS A 149 0.06 21.44 -7.88
C LYS A 149 -0.30 21.91 -6.48
#